data_31122752e37723c8d727812b47bd4e0c
#
_entry.id   31122752e37723c8d727812b47bd4e0c
#
_cell.length_a   1.000
_cell.length_b   1.000
_cell.length_c   1.000
_cell.angle_alpha   90.00
_cell.angle_beta   90.00
_cell.angle_gamma   90.00
#
_symmetry.space_group_name_H-M   'P 1'
#
loop_
_entity.id
_entity.type
_entity.pdbx_description
1 polymer ?
#
loop_
_entity_poly.entity_id
_entity_poly.type
_entity_poly.pdbx_seq_one_letter_code
_entity_poly.pdbx_strand_id
1 'polypeptide(L)'
;MSKIAKAADVSPATIYIYFENKEDMLNKTYTHVKREMAAALVQGLKPELSVEGAFKVIWTNFHKYAVRNSVKFSFTEQFANSPLVDRVRKEEGMSYFQSLFEWFERGKRDKVFKDLPVEIFSAFAFEPLIGLVKQHFCGDVVLDNKLLKTVYEITWKAVSR
;
A
#
# COMPACT_ATOMS: atom_id res chain seq x y z
N MET A 1 -22.22 -11.58 -8.16
CA MET A 1 -21.92 -12.69 -7.24
C MET A 1 -21.67 -14.01 -7.99
N SER A 2 -22.51 -14.44 -8.95
CA SER A 2 -22.36 -15.74 -9.65
C SER A 2 -21.01 -15.95 -10.37
N LYS A 3 -20.46 -14.88 -11.02
CA LYS A 3 -19.13 -14.96 -11.65
C LYS A 3 -18.00 -15.14 -10.62
N ILE A 4 -18.14 -14.53 -9.44
CA ILE A 4 -17.16 -14.65 -8.36
C ILE A 4 -17.22 -16.05 -7.76
N ALA A 5 -18.42 -16.56 -7.50
CA ALA A 5 -18.65 -17.92 -7.02
C ALA A 5 -18.02 -18.96 -7.96
N LYS A 6 -18.26 -18.81 -9.28
CA LYS A 6 -17.65 -19.68 -10.30
C LYS A 6 -16.11 -19.61 -10.28
N ALA A 7 -15.54 -18.41 -10.15
CA ALA A 7 -14.08 -18.23 -10.12
C ALA A 7 -13.44 -18.80 -8.84
N ALA A 8 -14.18 -18.83 -7.74
CA ALA A 8 -13.75 -19.38 -6.45
C ALA A 8 -14.11 -20.88 -6.28
N ASP A 9 -14.72 -21.49 -7.28
CA ASP A 9 -15.20 -22.89 -7.25
C ASP A 9 -16.12 -23.19 -6.05
N VAL A 10 -17.05 -22.25 -5.77
CA VAL A 10 -18.05 -22.39 -4.71
C VAL A 10 -19.44 -22.06 -5.23
N SER A 11 -20.48 -22.45 -4.48
CA SER A 11 -21.84 -22.03 -4.80
C SER A 11 -22.07 -20.55 -4.47
N PRO A 12 -22.95 -19.83 -5.18
CA PRO A 12 -23.34 -18.47 -4.78
C PRO A 12 -23.86 -18.40 -3.33
N ALA A 13 -24.58 -19.43 -2.88
CA ALA A 13 -25.07 -19.52 -1.51
C ALA A 13 -23.92 -19.52 -0.49
N THR A 14 -22.83 -20.20 -0.79
CA THR A 14 -21.63 -20.22 0.06
C THR A 14 -21.07 -18.82 0.29
N ILE A 15 -21.06 -17.97 -0.75
CA ILE A 15 -20.57 -16.58 -0.60
C ILE A 15 -21.46 -15.80 0.35
N TYR A 16 -22.78 -15.98 0.27
CA TYR A 16 -23.75 -15.28 1.12
C TYR A 16 -23.75 -15.75 2.59
N ILE A 17 -23.07 -16.85 2.93
CA ILE A 17 -22.81 -17.23 4.33
C ILE A 17 -21.82 -16.25 4.97
N TYR A 18 -20.85 -15.73 4.21
CA TYR A 18 -19.76 -14.88 4.71
C TYR A 18 -19.97 -13.39 4.45
N PHE A 19 -20.75 -13.04 3.42
CA PHE A 19 -20.95 -11.67 2.96
C PHE A 19 -22.44 -11.39 2.75
N GLU A 20 -22.93 -10.31 3.33
CA GLU A 20 -24.32 -9.91 3.22
C GLU A 20 -24.71 -9.56 1.77
N ASN A 21 -23.79 -8.91 1.07
CA ASN A 21 -24.00 -8.46 -0.31
C ASN A 21 -22.64 -8.22 -0.99
N LYS A 22 -22.66 -7.76 -2.24
CA LYS A 22 -21.44 -7.48 -3.02
C LYS A 22 -20.60 -6.35 -2.41
N GLU A 23 -21.24 -5.32 -1.86
CA GLU A 23 -20.57 -4.18 -1.25
C GLU A 23 -19.85 -4.59 0.04
N ASP A 24 -20.53 -5.34 0.93
CA ASP A 24 -19.89 -5.93 2.12
C ASP A 24 -18.68 -6.78 1.76
N MET A 25 -18.80 -7.61 0.73
CA MET A 25 -17.66 -8.40 0.26
C MET A 25 -16.49 -7.53 -0.23
N LEU A 26 -16.76 -6.47 -0.98
CA LEU A 26 -15.72 -5.55 -1.46
C LEU A 26 -15.05 -4.83 -0.30
N ASN A 27 -15.84 -4.33 0.65
CA ASN A 27 -15.35 -3.63 1.84
C ASN A 27 -14.47 -4.54 2.72
N LYS A 28 -14.94 -5.75 3.04
CA LYS A 28 -14.16 -6.73 3.80
C LYS A 28 -12.87 -7.14 3.08
N THR A 29 -12.93 -7.30 1.75
CA THR A 29 -11.75 -7.61 0.94
C THR A 29 -10.75 -6.47 0.95
N TYR A 30 -11.21 -5.22 0.81
CA TYR A 30 -10.36 -4.03 0.86
C TYR A 30 -9.62 -3.92 2.20
N THR A 31 -10.35 -4.02 3.31
CA THR A 31 -9.78 -3.98 4.66
C THR A 31 -8.78 -5.11 4.89
N HIS A 32 -9.11 -6.34 4.44
CA HIS A 32 -8.20 -7.48 4.55
C HIS A 32 -6.89 -7.24 3.79
N VAL A 33 -6.95 -6.79 2.54
CA VAL A 33 -5.75 -6.51 1.72
C VAL A 33 -4.93 -5.36 2.31
N LYS A 34 -5.57 -4.31 2.82
CA LYS A 34 -4.87 -3.20 3.50
C LYS A 34 -4.13 -3.67 4.74
N ARG A 35 -4.72 -4.56 5.54
CA ARG A 35 -4.06 -5.15 6.71
C ARG A 35 -2.84 -5.99 6.33
N GLU A 36 -2.95 -6.85 5.30
CA GLU A 36 -1.81 -7.63 4.80
C GLU A 36 -0.69 -6.73 4.27
N MET A 37 -1.06 -5.67 3.52
CA MET A 37 -0.09 -4.70 3.02
C MET A 37 0.64 -4.01 4.17
N ALA A 38 -0.08 -3.49 5.17
CA ALA A 38 0.51 -2.83 6.32
C ALA A 38 1.50 -3.73 7.06
N ALA A 39 1.12 -4.99 7.32
CA ALA A 39 2.00 -5.97 7.94
C ALA A 39 3.26 -6.24 7.11
N ALA A 40 3.13 -6.31 5.78
CA ALA A 40 4.27 -6.50 4.89
C ALA A 40 5.23 -5.30 4.90
N LEU A 41 4.70 -4.07 4.95
CA LEU A 41 5.51 -2.85 4.91
C LEU A 41 6.42 -2.71 6.13
N VAL A 42 5.96 -3.14 7.30
CA VAL A 42 6.71 -3.02 8.56
C VAL A 42 7.64 -4.21 8.82
N GLN A 43 7.63 -5.22 7.97
CA GLN A 43 8.47 -6.41 8.15
C GLN A 43 9.96 -6.03 8.15
N GLY A 44 10.66 -6.38 9.22
CA GLY A 44 12.08 -6.06 9.40
C GLY A 44 12.36 -4.64 9.89
N LEU A 45 11.33 -3.84 10.21
CA LEU A 45 11.53 -2.60 10.96
C LEU A 45 12.01 -2.92 12.38
N LYS A 46 13.03 -2.18 12.80
CA LYS A 46 13.59 -2.28 14.15
C LYS A 46 13.67 -0.87 14.75
N PRO A 47 13.45 -0.72 16.08
CA PRO A 47 13.50 0.58 16.75
C PRO A 47 14.83 1.33 16.56
N GLU A 48 15.93 0.57 16.44
CA GLU A 48 17.30 1.10 16.31
C GLU A 48 17.62 1.66 14.93
N LEU A 49 16.79 1.39 13.93
CA LEU A 49 17.02 1.93 12.59
C LEU A 49 16.94 3.46 12.60
N SER A 50 17.85 4.08 11.85
CA SER A 50 17.71 5.48 11.50
C SER A 50 16.42 5.72 10.71
N VAL A 51 15.94 6.96 10.68
CA VAL A 51 14.75 7.33 9.90
C VAL A 51 14.93 6.96 8.42
N GLU A 52 16.10 7.19 7.85
CA GLU A 52 16.44 6.81 6.48
C GLU A 52 16.47 5.29 6.29
N GLY A 53 17.09 4.57 7.24
CA GLY A 53 17.13 3.10 7.22
C GLY A 53 15.73 2.49 7.24
N ALA A 54 14.85 3.03 8.09
CA ALA A 54 13.45 2.62 8.16
C ALA A 54 12.70 2.97 6.86
N PHE A 55 12.91 4.16 6.30
CA PHE A 55 12.34 4.53 4.99
C PHE A 55 12.72 3.53 3.90
N LYS A 56 14.01 3.16 3.84
CA LYS A 56 14.49 2.18 2.86
C LYS A 56 13.82 0.82 3.02
N VAL A 57 13.63 0.36 4.25
CA VAL A 57 12.92 -0.91 4.54
C VAL A 57 11.48 -0.83 4.07
N ILE A 58 10.73 0.20 4.49
CA ILE A 58 9.32 0.40 4.15
C ILE A 58 9.15 0.49 2.63
N TRP A 59 9.94 1.33 1.98
CA TRP A 59 9.88 1.56 0.54
C TRP A 59 10.19 0.29 -0.27
N THR A 60 11.21 -0.46 0.14
CA THR A 60 11.57 -1.73 -0.49
C THR A 60 10.49 -2.80 -0.27
N ASN A 61 9.92 -2.86 0.92
CA ASN A 61 8.84 -3.79 1.25
C ASN A 61 7.59 -3.48 0.45
N PHE A 62 7.25 -2.19 0.28
CA PHE A 62 6.12 -1.77 -0.55
C PHE A 62 6.29 -2.23 -2.00
N HIS A 63 7.46 -2.00 -2.61
CA HIS A 63 7.78 -2.51 -3.95
C HIS A 63 7.61 -4.02 -4.03
N LYS A 64 8.24 -4.77 -3.11
CA LYS A 64 8.15 -6.24 -3.08
C LYS A 64 6.71 -6.73 -2.94
N TYR A 65 5.94 -6.09 -2.05
CA TYR A 65 4.54 -6.44 -1.85
C TYR A 65 3.73 -6.20 -3.13
N ALA A 66 3.85 -5.03 -3.73
CA ALA A 66 3.11 -4.65 -4.93
C ALA A 66 3.38 -5.61 -6.10
N VAL A 67 4.66 -5.92 -6.37
CA VAL A 67 5.02 -6.81 -7.48
C VAL A 67 4.59 -8.26 -7.21
N ARG A 68 4.78 -8.77 -5.99
CA ARG A 68 4.41 -10.15 -5.64
C ARG A 68 2.91 -10.37 -5.54
N ASN A 69 2.15 -9.33 -5.24
CA ASN A 69 0.70 -9.39 -5.03
C ASN A 69 -0.04 -8.48 -6.02
N SER A 70 0.32 -8.57 -7.31
CA SER A 70 -0.16 -7.66 -8.37
C SER A 70 -1.69 -7.50 -8.42
N VAL A 71 -2.43 -8.60 -8.23
CA VAL A 71 -3.90 -8.58 -8.21
C VAL A 71 -4.43 -7.80 -7.00
N LYS A 72 -3.88 -8.06 -5.80
CA LYS A 72 -4.27 -7.36 -4.56
C LYS A 72 -3.90 -5.87 -4.63
N PHE A 73 -2.71 -5.57 -5.14
CA PHE A 73 -2.26 -4.20 -5.35
C PHE A 73 -3.18 -3.46 -6.32
N SER A 74 -3.43 -4.02 -7.50
CA SER A 74 -4.33 -3.41 -8.50
C SER A 74 -5.76 -3.23 -7.96
N PHE A 75 -6.24 -4.19 -7.17
CA PHE A 75 -7.53 -4.06 -6.50
C PHE A 75 -7.56 -2.86 -5.53
N THR A 76 -6.55 -2.71 -4.66
CA THR A 76 -6.52 -1.58 -3.71
C THR A 76 -6.41 -0.24 -4.43
N GLU A 77 -5.61 -0.14 -5.49
CA GLU A 77 -5.48 1.08 -6.29
C GLU A 77 -6.79 1.47 -6.99
N GLN A 78 -7.48 0.48 -7.55
CA GLN A 78 -8.76 0.71 -8.22
C GLN A 78 -9.85 1.16 -7.24
N PHE A 79 -9.87 0.59 -6.03
CA PHE A 79 -10.95 0.83 -5.07
C PHE A 79 -10.63 1.91 -4.03
N ALA A 80 -9.37 2.37 -3.91
CA ALA A 80 -8.97 3.42 -2.96
C ALA A 80 -9.84 4.69 -3.07
N ASN A 81 -10.18 5.09 -4.29
CA ASN A 81 -11.00 6.27 -4.58
C ASN A 81 -12.42 5.92 -5.04
N SER A 82 -12.80 4.65 -4.96
CA SER A 82 -14.14 4.20 -5.36
C SER A 82 -15.19 4.58 -4.32
N PRO A 83 -16.38 5.00 -4.74
CA PRO A 83 -17.51 5.15 -3.84
C PRO A 83 -18.04 3.82 -3.30
N LEU A 84 -17.59 2.69 -3.87
CA LEU A 84 -17.97 1.33 -3.42
C LEU A 84 -17.26 0.91 -2.12
N VAL A 85 -16.20 1.61 -1.71
CA VAL A 85 -15.55 1.43 -0.41
C VAL A 85 -15.96 2.58 0.47
N ASP A 86 -16.73 2.29 1.52
CA ASP A 86 -17.26 3.30 2.41
C ASP A 86 -16.15 4.00 3.24
N ARG A 87 -16.52 5.17 3.81
CA ARG A 87 -15.58 5.96 4.60
C ARG A 87 -15.06 5.20 5.82
N VAL A 88 -15.93 4.47 6.51
CA VAL A 88 -15.56 3.72 7.72
C VAL A 88 -14.50 2.67 7.41
N ARG A 89 -14.67 1.96 6.30
CA ARG A 89 -13.69 0.95 5.86
C ARG A 89 -12.39 1.56 5.39
N LYS A 90 -12.42 2.77 4.81
CA LYS A 90 -11.20 3.51 4.49
C LYS A 90 -10.44 3.91 5.75
N GLU A 91 -11.12 4.44 6.76
CA GLU A 91 -10.53 4.81 8.05
C GLU A 91 -9.99 3.58 8.79
N GLU A 92 -10.74 2.46 8.83
CA GLU A 92 -10.26 1.19 9.36
C GLU A 92 -9.00 0.70 8.63
N GLY A 93 -9.01 0.72 7.30
CA GLY A 93 -7.86 0.34 6.49
C GLY A 93 -6.62 1.19 6.77
N MET A 94 -6.81 2.48 7.03
CA MET A 94 -5.69 3.39 7.38
C MET A 94 -5.17 3.14 8.80
N SER A 95 -5.99 2.69 9.76
CA SER A 95 -5.54 2.41 11.12
C SER A 95 -4.44 1.33 11.19
N TYR A 96 -4.41 0.40 10.23
CA TYR A 96 -3.35 -0.61 10.15
C TYR A 96 -1.96 -0.04 9.86
N PHE A 97 -1.88 1.21 9.40
CA PHE A 97 -0.63 1.91 9.11
C PHE A 97 -0.15 2.81 10.26
N GLN A 98 -0.74 2.69 11.46
CA GLN A 98 -0.44 3.54 12.59
C GLN A 98 1.07 3.61 12.92
N SER A 99 1.77 2.49 12.89
CA SER A 99 3.22 2.44 13.14
C SER A 99 4.04 3.21 12.09
N LEU A 100 3.54 3.31 10.86
CA LEU A 100 4.18 4.13 9.80
C LEU A 100 3.93 5.62 10.04
N PHE A 101 2.76 6.00 10.54
CA PHE A 101 2.49 7.39 10.94
C PHE A 101 3.39 7.81 12.11
N GLU A 102 3.57 6.96 13.11
CA GLU A 102 4.46 7.22 14.24
C GLU A 102 5.92 7.39 13.79
N TRP A 103 6.38 6.56 12.88
CA TRP A 103 7.69 6.68 12.26
C TRP A 103 7.83 8.00 11.46
N PHE A 104 6.81 8.36 10.68
CA PHE A 104 6.79 9.62 9.94
C PHE A 104 6.90 10.82 10.88
N GLU A 105 6.10 10.87 11.95
CA GLU A 105 6.16 11.94 12.96
C GLU A 105 7.52 11.98 13.68
N ARG A 106 8.15 10.84 13.94
CA ARG A 106 9.53 10.78 14.43
C ARG A 106 10.48 11.45 13.45
N GLY A 107 10.41 11.14 12.17
CA GLY A 107 11.27 11.72 11.14
C GLY A 107 11.13 13.24 11.01
N LYS A 108 9.91 13.76 11.22
CA LYS A 108 9.67 15.23 11.30
C LYS A 108 10.31 15.85 12.54
N ARG A 109 10.10 15.27 13.73
CA ARG A 109 10.71 15.74 14.99
C ARG A 109 12.22 15.76 14.93
N ASP A 110 12.82 14.73 14.36
CA ASP A 110 14.26 14.56 14.19
C ASP A 110 14.84 15.44 13.05
N LYS A 111 13.98 16.22 12.39
CA LYS A 111 14.33 17.11 11.26
C LYS A 111 14.99 16.40 10.08
N VAL A 112 14.75 15.10 9.94
CA VAL A 112 15.19 14.29 8.79
C VAL A 112 14.25 14.50 7.60
N PHE A 113 12.94 14.57 7.86
CA PHE A 113 11.96 14.87 6.83
C PHE A 113 11.70 16.38 6.72
N LYS A 114 11.31 16.80 5.52
CA LYS A 114 10.70 18.10 5.28
C LYS A 114 9.41 18.20 6.10
N ASP A 115 9.08 19.41 6.53
CA ASP A 115 7.83 19.66 7.25
C ASP A 115 6.66 19.72 6.25
N LEU A 116 6.15 18.55 5.91
CA LEU A 116 5.06 18.36 4.97
C LEU A 116 3.87 17.68 5.68
N PRO A 117 2.62 17.99 5.27
CA PRO A 117 1.49 17.14 5.60
C PRO A 117 1.73 15.69 5.16
N VAL A 118 1.17 14.71 5.88
CA VAL A 118 1.40 13.29 5.60
C VAL A 118 0.91 12.89 4.20
N GLU A 119 -0.14 13.52 3.71
CA GLU A 119 -0.68 13.29 2.37
C GLU A 119 0.33 13.70 1.29
N ILE A 120 0.97 14.86 1.47
CA ILE A 120 1.99 15.38 0.55
C ILE A 120 3.26 14.53 0.64
N PHE A 121 3.68 14.18 1.87
CA PHE A 121 4.80 13.26 2.06
C PHE A 121 4.55 11.93 1.34
N SER A 122 3.38 11.32 1.53
CA SER A 122 3.02 10.04 0.89
C SER A 122 3.01 10.15 -0.63
N ALA A 123 2.50 11.26 -1.18
CA ALA A 123 2.47 11.49 -2.62
C ALA A 123 3.89 11.50 -3.23
N PHE A 124 4.86 12.15 -2.59
CA PHE A 124 6.23 12.16 -3.09
C PHE A 124 7.03 10.88 -2.75
N ALA A 125 6.70 10.22 -1.64
CA ALA A 125 7.42 9.02 -1.20
C ALA A 125 7.00 7.74 -1.94
N PHE A 126 5.71 7.60 -2.27
CA PHE A 126 5.16 6.32 -2.75
C PHE A 126 4.49 6.39 -4.12
N GLU A 127 3.83 7.50 -4.50
CA GLU A 127 3.14 7.60 -5.80
C GLU A 127 4.07 7.39 -7.02
N PRO A 128 5.34 7.86 -7.04
CA PRO A 128 6.24 7.56 -8.14
C PRO A 128 6.48 6.06 -8.31
N LEU A 129 6.60 5.33 -7.18
CA LEU A 129 6.77 3.88 -7.20
C LEU A 129 5.48 3.17 -7.64
N ILE A 130 4.32 3.63 -7.16
CA ILE A 130 3.00 3.12 -7.57
C ILE A 130 2.84 3.24 -9.09
N GLY A 131 3.15 4.42 -9.64
CA GLY A 131 3.09 4.67 -11.08
C GLY A 131 3.99 3.73 -11.89
N LEU A 132 5.23 3.53 -11.43
CA LEU A 132 6.17 2.63 -12.09
C LEU A 132 5.77 1.14 -11.99
N VAL A 133 5.22 0.72 -10.85
CA VAL A 133 4.68 -0.65 -10.70
C VAL A 133 3.53 -0.88 -11.68
N LYS A 134 2.65 0.11 -11.86
CA LYS A 134 1.57 0.03 -12.86
C LYS A 134 2.12 -0.10 -14.30
N GLN A 135 3.11 0.70 -14.67
CA GLN A 135 3.79 0.61 -15.98
C GLN A 135 4.50 -0.73 -16.16
N HIS A 136 5.11 -1.26 -15.09
CA HIS A 136 5.70 -2.59 -15.11
C HIS A 136 4.68 -3.69 -15.41
N PHE A 137 3.49 -3.62 -14.84
CA PHE A 137 2.41 -4.58 -15.12
C PHE A 137 1.84 -4.45 -16.55
N CYS A 138 1.91 -3.26 -17.13
CA CYS A 138 1.56 -3.04 -18.55
C CYS A 138 2.66 -3.50 -19.53
N GLY A 139 3.87 -3.80 -19.02
CA GLY A 139 5.01 -4.17 -19.87
C GLY A 139 5.80 -2.98 -20.42
N ASP A 140 5.45 -1.76 -20.04
CA ASP A 140 6.09 -0.53 -20.55
C ASP A 140 7.45 -0.28 -19.89
N VAL A 141 7.65 -0.76 -18.66
CA VAL A 141 8.88 -0.54 -17.86
C VAL A 141 9.31 -1.85 -17.19
N VAL A 142 10.61 -2.11 -17.22
CA VAL A 142 11.23 -3.18 -16.41
C VAL A 142 11.78 -2.58 -15.12
N LEU A 143 11.24 -2.98 -13.97
CA LEU A 143 11.72 -2.55 -12.65
C LEU A 143 12.95 -3.38 -12.25
N ASP A 144 14.10 -3.09 -12.85
CA ASP A 144 15.37 -3.66 -12.44
C ASP A 144 15.96 -2.96 -11.19
N ASN A 145 17.00 -3.54 -10.62
CA ASN A 145 17.66 -3.01 -9.43
C ASN A 145 18.25 -1.61 -9.63
N LYS A 146 18.69 -1.29 -10.85
CA LYS A 146 19.28 0.02 -11.19
C LYS A 146 18.19 1.10 -11.17
N LEU A 147 17.06 0.86 -11.84
CA LEU A 147 15.94 1.78 -11.85
C LEU A 147 15.37 1.96 -10.45
N LEU A 148 15.17 0.87 -9.70
CA LEU A 148 14.67 0.94 -8.32
C LEU A 148 15.57 1.78 -7.41
N LYS A 149 16.90 1.63 -7.55
CA LYS A 149 17.85 2.46 -6.81
C LYS A 149 17.70 3.94 -7.16
N THR A 150 17.62 4.26 -8.44
CA THR A 150 17.43 5.64 -8.92
C THR A 150 16.13 6.25 -8.39
N VAL A 151 15.02 5.52 -8.48
CA VAL A 151 13.71 5.99 -7.99
C VAL A 151 13.72 6.17 -6.47
N TYR A 152 14.33 5.25 -5.73
CA TYR A 152 14.53 5.40 -4.29
C TYR A 152 15.27 6.70 -3.95
N GLU A 153 16.39 6.98 -4.63
CA GLU A 153 17.19 8.19 -4.40
C GLU A 153 16.41 9.47 -4.71
N ILE A 154 15.61 9.46 -5.79
CA ILE A 154 14.74 10.59 -6.14
C ILE A 154 13.68 10.81 -5.06
N THR A 155 12.97 9.74 -4.68
CA THR A 155 11.91 9.84 -3.67
C THR A 155 12.45 10.24 -2.30
N TRP A 156 13.60 9.69 -1.90
CA TRP A 156 14.28 10.09 -0.67
C TRP A 156 14.59 11.60 -0.66
N LYS A 157 15.25 12.12 -1.70
CA LYS A 157 15.57 13.55 -1.85
C LYS A 157 14.33 14.45 -1.87
N ALA A 158 13.21 13.93 -2.39
CA ALA A 158 11.97 14.69 -2.44
C ALA A 158 11.40 14.94 -1.03
N VAL A 159 11.56 14.01 -0.10
CA VAL A 159 10.96 14.07 1.25
C VAL A 159 11.95 14.37 2.37
N SER A 160 13.25 14.14 2.17
CA SER A 160 14.31 14.46 3.15
C SER A 160 14.77 15.92 3.06
N ARG A 161 15.32 16.43 4.16
CA ARG A 161 15.98 17.76 4.21
C ARG A 161 17.36 17.70 3.62
#